data_87514971ca3e6fdb9c7f511f2793563b
#
_entry.id   87514971ca3e6fdb9c7f511f2793563b
#
_cell.length_a   1.000
_cell.length_b   1.000
_cell.length_c   1.000
_cell.angle_alpha   90.00
_cell.angle_beta   90.00
_cell.angle_gamma   90.00
#
_symmetry.space_group_name_H-M   'P 1'
#
loop_
_entity.id
_entity.type
_entity.pdbx_description
1 polymer ?
#
loop_
_entity_poly.entity_id
_entity_poly.type
_entity_poly.pdbx_seq_one_letter_code
_entity_poly.pdbx_strand_id
1 'polypeptide(L)' 'MDTLQRVYDLIGERNMTLYQLAIISDISPSTLRNTRRRNGELKVETIERICSALGMTLSEFFAVEQQTQ' A
#
# COMPACT_ATOMS: atom_id res chain seq x y z
N MET A 1 9.30 -3.09 -8.42
CA MET A 1 8.85 -2.05 -7.48
C MET A 1 8.55 -2.67 -6.14
N ASP A 2 8.92 -2.00 -5.06
CA ASP A 2 8.61 -2.48 -3.73
C ASP A 2 7.25 -1.91 -3.34
N THR A 3 6.21 -2.70 -3.46
CA THR A 3 4.86 -2.21 -3.21
C THR A 3 4.62 -1.86 -1.75
N LEU A 4 5.30 -2.53 -0.83
CA LEU A 4 5.17 -2.18 0.58
C LEU A 4 5.78 -0.80 0.85
N GLN A 5 6.88 -0.47 0.23
CA GLN A 5 7.48 0.85 0.37
C GLN A 5 6.53 1.92 -0.17
N ARG A 6 5.87 1.61 -1.30
CA ARG A 6 4.88 2.53 -1.84
C ARG A 6 3.76 2.78 -0.83
N VAL A 7 3.32 1.73 -0.13
CA VAL A 7 2.30 1.87 0.89
C VAL A 7 2.79 2.78 2.03
N TYR A 8 4.04 2.60 2.47
CA TYR A 8 4.57 3.46 3.53
C TYR A 8 4.61 4.92 3.09
N ASP A 9 4.95 5.16 1.82
CA ASP A 9 4.97 6.53 1.31
C ASP A 9 3.57 7.13 1.34
N LEU A 10 2.58 6.35 0.93
CA LEU A 10 1.20 6.83 0.88
C LEU A 10 0.63 7.14 2.26
N ILE A 11 0.87 6.27 3.23
CA ILE A 11 0.35 6.53 4.57
C ILE A 11 1.12 7.66 5.24
N GLY A 12 2.39 7.82 4.90
CA GLY A 12 3.16 8.93 5.42
C GLY A 12 2.59 10.26 4.96
N GLU A 13 2.19 10.33 3.69
CA GLU A 13 1.59 11.54 3.15
C GLU A 13 0.26 11.86 3.84
N ARG A 14 -0.42 10.84 4.33
CA ARG A 14 -1.75 11.01 4.91
C ARG A 14 -1.73 11.01 6.43
N ASN A 15 -0.55 10.99 7.04
CA ASN A 15 -0.40 10.95 8.49
C ASN A 15 -1.17 9.78 9.09
N MET A 16 -1.04 8.64 8.47
CA MET A 16 -1.78 7.46 8.85
C MET A 16 -0.81 6.36 9.26
N THR A 17 -1.22 5.50 10.19
CA THR A 17 -0.38 4.36 10.57
C THR A 17 -0.72 3.17 9.71
N LEU A 18 0.17 2.19 9.68
CA LEU A 18 -0.08 0.96 8.95
C LEU A 18 -1.31 0.24 9.53
N TYR A 19 -1.47 0.29 10.85
CA TYR A 19 -2.60 -0.33 11.50
C TYR A 19 -3.93 0.31 11.04
N GLN A 20 -3.95 1.65 10.97
CA GLN A 20 -5.14 2.35 10.52
C GLN A 20 -5.46 1.98 9.07
N LEU A 21 -4.44 1.88 8.23
CA LEU A 21 -4.65 1.49 6.85
C LEU A 21 -5.24 0.09 6.77
N ALA A 22 -4.74 -0.83 7.57
CA ALA A 22 -5.23 -2.20 7.56
C ALA A 22 -6.72 -2.23 7.89
N ILE A 23 -7.12 -1.44 8.88
CA ILE A 23 -8.52 -1.41 9.30
C ILE A 23 -9.42 -0.87 8.21
N ILE A 24 -9.08 0.25 7.60
CA ILE A 24 -9.95 0.84 6.59
C ILE A 24 -9.93 0.04 5.29
N SER A 25 -8.89 -0.74 5.06
CA SER A 25 -8.80 -1.56 3.85
C SER A 25 -9.37 -2.95 4.07
N ASP A 26 -9.81 -3.23 5.29
CA ASP A 26 -10.36 -4.54 5.65
C ASP A 26 -9.31 -5.62 5.43
N ILE A 27 -8.09 -5.36 5.86
CA ILE A 27 -6.98 -6.29 5.74
C ILE A 27 -6.46 -6.52 7.16
N SER A 28 -6.10 -7.77 7.47
CA SER A 28 -5.53 -8.06 8.76
C SER A 28 -4.17 -7.36 8.89
N PRO A 29 -3.89 -6.72 10.01
CA PRO A 29 -2.57 -6.11 10.20
C PRO A 29 -1.42 -7.11 10.03
N SER A 30 -1.65 -8.37 10.40
CA SER A 30 -0.60 -9.37 10.24
C SER A 30 -0.32 -9.67 8.76
N THR A 31 -1.31 -9.51 7.90
CA THR A 31 -1.11 -9.68 6.46
C THR A 31 -0.09 -8.67 5.94
N LEU A 32 -0.23 -7.43 6.39
CA LEU A 32 0.71 -6.39 5.95
C LEU A 32 2.09 -6.60 6.57
N ARG A 33 2.16 -7.02 7.83
CA ARG A 33 3.44 -7.30 8.44
C ARG A 33 4.15 -8.47 7.76
N ASN A 34 3.39 -9.49 7.37
CA ASN A 34 3.98 -10.65 6.73
C ASN A 34 4.52 -10.35 5.35
N THR A 35 3.99 -9.31 4.71
CA THR A 35 4.49 -8.89 3.41
C THR A 35 5.96 -8.55 3.48
N ARG A 36 6.41 -7.97 4.58
CA ARG A 36 7.80 -7.62 4.73
C ARG A 36 8.68 -8.86 4.66
N ARG A 37 8.23 -9.97 5.22
CA ARG A 37 8.98 -11.22 5.18
C ARG A 37 9.00 -11.80 3.77
N ARG A 38 8.11 -11.35 2.90
CA ARG A 38 8.00 -11.85 1.56
C ARG A 38 8.54 -10.85 0.55
N ASN A 39 9.61 -10.19 0.93
CA ASN A 39 10.32 -9.26 0.03
C ASN A 39 9.56 -7.98 -0.27
N GLY A 40 8.59 -7.64 0.55
CA GLY A 40 7.88 -6.37 0.39
C GLY A 40 6.91 -6.32 -0.76
N GLU A 41 6.51 -7.47 -1.33
CA GLU A 41 5.58 -7.47 -2.44
C GLU A 41 4.18 -7.83 -2.00
N LEU A 42 3.23 -6.97 -2.28
CA LEU A 42 1.84 -7.20 -1.95
C LEU A 42 1.13 -7.89 -3.11
N LYS A 43 0.12 -8.68 -2.78
CA LYS A 43 -0.70 -9.28 -3.82
C LYS A 43 -1.58 -8.22 -4.44
N VAL A 44 -1.96 -8.41 -5.70
CA VAL A 44 -2.77 -7.43 -6.41
C VAL A 44 -4.09 -7.16 -5.68
N GLU A 45 -4.76 -8.20 -5.19
CA GLU A 45 -6.03 -7.95 -4.51
C GLU A 45 -5.85 -7.15 -3.23
N THR A 46 -4.72 -7.28 -2.56
CA THR A 46 -4.43 -6.47 -1.39
C THR A 46 -4.25 -5.01 -1.81
N ILE A 47 -3.53 -4.78 -2.91
CA ILE A 47 -3.33 -3.44 -3.44
C ILE A 47 -4.66 -2.81 -3.83
N GLU A 48 -5.55 -3.61 -4.42
CA GLU A 48 -6.87 -3.10 -4.81
C GLU A 48 -7.66 -2.63 -3.60
N ARG A 49 -7.60 -3.37 -2.50
CA ARG A 49 -8.29 -2.98 -1.28
C ARG A 49 -7.73 -1.68 -0.72
N ILE A 50 -6.41 -1.55 -0.74
CA ILE A 50 -5.75 -0.34 -0.27
C ILE A 50 -6.14 0.85 -1.13
N CYS A 51 -6.12 0.69 -2.44
CA CYS A 51 -6.49 1.77 -3.36
C CYS A 51 -7.92 2.20 -3.12
N SER A 52 -8.82 1.24 -2.96
CA SER A 52 -10.22 1.55 -2.72
C SER A 52 -10.38 2.35 -1.42
N ALA A 53 -9.66 1.94 -0.38
CA ALA A 53 -9.76 2.62 0.92
C ALA A 53 -9.21 4.04 0.86
N LEU A 54 -8.17 4.26 0.05
CA LEU A 54 -7.54 5.56 -0.06
C LEU A 54 -8.13 6.44 -1.15
N GLY A 55 -9.10 5.92 -1.88
CA GLY A 55 -9.74 6.70 -2.93
C GLY A 55 -8.84 6.94 -4.13
N MET A 56 -8.01 5.98 -4.48
CA MET A 56 -7.11 6.14 -5.62
C MET A 56 -7.24 4.94 -6.54
N THR A 57 -6.76 5.09 -7.77
CA THR A 57 -6.79 4.00 -8.73
C THR A 57 -5.49 3.20 -8.66
N LEU A 58 -5.52 2.00 -9.26
CA LEU A 58 -4.28 1.22 -9.36
C LEU A 58 -3.22 1.99 -10.15
N SER A 59 -3.65 2.70 -11.18
CA SER A 59 -2.74 3.50 -11.98
C SER A 59 -2.03 4.53 -11.11
N GLU A 60 -2.80 5.19 -10.24
CA GLU A 60 -2.21 6.18 -9.33
C GLU A 60 -1.26 5.52 -8.32
N PHE A 61 -1.62 4.33 -7.87
CA PHE A 61 -0.78 3.62 -6.91
C PHE A 61 0.62 3.36 -7.52
N PHE A 62 0.64 2.95 -8.77
CA PHE A 62 1.91 2.61 -9.42
C PHE A 62 2.59 3.77 -10.13
N ALA A 63 2.00 4.96 -10.07
CA ALA A 63 2.57 6.10 -10.75
C ALA A 63 3.61 6.81 -9.89
N VAL A 64 4.64 6.11 -9.47
CA VAL A 64 5.59 6.66 -8.57
C VAL A 64 6.72 7.20 -9.32
N GLU A 65 6.93 8.40 -9.23
CA GLU A 65 8.03 9.02 -9.83
C GLU A 65 8.70 8.41 -10.91
N GLN A 66 8.04 7.85 -11.75
CA GLN A 66 8.69 7.34 -12.86
C GLN A 66 9.08 8.40 -13.64
N GLN A 67 8.65 9.49 -13.38
CA GLN A 67 9.00 10.54 -14.14
C GLN A 67 10.36 10.74 -14.19
N THR A 68 10.94 10.20 -13.51
CA THR A 68 12.21 10.47 -13.60
C THR A 68 12.80 10.02 -14.78
N GLN A 69 12.55 9.91 -15.40
CA GLN A 69 13.29 9.56 -16.32
C GLN A 69 13.34 10.02 -17.18
#